data_9b6b2150a5e2b18ba113b8c831c37d5f
#
_entry.id   9b6b2150a5e2b18ba113b8c831c37d5f
#
_cell.length_a   1.000
_cell.length_b   1.000
_cell.length_c   1.000
_cell.angle_alpha   90.00
_cell.angle_beta   90.00
_cell.angle_gamma   90.00
#
_symmetry.space_group_name_H-M   'P 1'
#
loop_
_entity.id
_entity.type
_entity.pdbx_description
1 polymer ?
#
loop_
_entity_poly.entity_id
_entity_poly.type
_entity_poly.pdbx_seq_one_letter_code
_entity_poly.pdbx_strand_id
1 'polypeptide(L)'
;MAEQTISKVQLDLNTYRVHDQETGTEASRTAQANVYTVDGVTDSNGVPRQLSIAELVMVVCLARAAEKEAAVIKLIGTMSNNTATLEGLTDVESKLLEGTNITTITGNYLYNGVTYTNAVDFLAAAGINFTIASSDPNVPGTLGTPLEEVLTQIESKMDSLNSFSQQKMIELQSETNKRDQSYDLITNILKSLNTVQVGISNNI
;
A
#
# COMPACT_ATOMS: atom_id res chain seq x y z
N MET A 1 0.67 -31.86 -6.21
CA MET A 1 -0.14 -31.00 -5.33
C MET A 1 -0.08 -29.61 -5.93
N ALA A 2 -1.17 -29.14 -6.52
CA ALA A 2 -1.21 -27.81 -7.10
C ALA A 2 -1.28 -26.79 -5.95
N GLU A 3 -0.30 -25.92 -5.85
CA GLU A 3 -0.35 -24.74 -5.00
C GLU A 3 -1.58 -23.91 -5.42
N GLN A 4 -2.63 -23.96 -4.60
CA GLN A 4 -3.69 -22.96 -4.70
C GLN A 4 -3.13 -21.64 -4.23
N THR A 5 -2.72 -20.84 -5.18
CA THR A 5 -2.28 -19.46 -4.92
C THR A 5 -3.51 -18.67 -4.47
N ILE A 6 -3.63 -18.42 -3.18
CA ILE A 6 -4.65 -17.55 -2.55
C ILE A 6 -4.57 -16.10 -3.08
N SER A 7 -3.54 -15.78 -3.85
CA SER A 7 -3.24 -14.47 -4.43
C SER A 7 -4.25 -13.92 -5.46
N LYS A 8 -5.33 -14.66 -5.78
CA LYS A 8 -6.40 -14.22 -6.70
C LYS A 8 -7.77 -14.08 -6.07
N VAL A 9 -7.90 -14.29 -4.77
CA VAL A 9 -9.14 -13.96 -4.07
C VAL A 9 -9.11 -12.46 -3.78
N GLN A 10 -9.49 -11.68 -4.77
CA GLN A 10 -9.84 -10.27 -4.59
C GLN A 10 -11.20 -10.26 -3.89
N LEU A 11 -11.17 -10.51 -2.59
CA LEU A 11 -12.33 -10.41 -1.72
C LEU A 11 -12.61 -8.93 -1.56
N ASP A 12 -13.52 -8.41 -2.38
CA ASP A 12 -14.12 -7.11 -2.14
C ASP A 12 -14.95 -7.21 -0.86
N LEU A 13 -14.41 -6.70 0.23
CA LEU A 13 -15.04 -6.73 1.56
C LEU A 13 -16.39 -6.00 1.60
N ASN A 14 -16.72 -5.20 0.59
CA ASN A 14 -18.01 -4.53 0.46
C ASN A 14 -19.07 -5.39 -0.24
N THR A 15 -18.68 -6.49 -0.86
CA THR A 15 -19.58 -7.39 -1.61
C THR A 15 -19.56 -8.84 -1.14
N TYR A 16 -19.29 -9.07 0.14
CA TYR A 16 -19.40 -10.40 0.74
C TYR A 16 -20.81 -10.96 0.55
N ARG A 17 -20.98 -11.87 -0.39
CA ARG A 17 -22.15 -12.72 -0.47
C ARG A 17 -21.80 -14.07 0.15
N VAL A 18 -22.12 -14.22 1.42
CA VAL A 18 -22.23 -15.55 2.04
C VAL A 18 -23.54 -16.15 1.55
N HIS A 19 -23.45 -17.13 0.67
CA HIS A 19 -24.62 -17.87 0.26
C HIS A 19 -24.87 -18.98 1.26
N ASP A 20 -25.94 -18.85 2.04
CA ASP A 20 -26.51 -19.96 2.79
C ASP A 20 -27.13 -20.93 1.77
N GLN A 21 -26.54 -22.13 1.62
CA GLN A 21 -27.15 -23.13 0.76
C GLN A 21 -28.36 -23.76 1.47
N GLU A 22 -29.52 -23.18 1.26
CA GLU A 22 -30.79 -23.86 1.54
C GLU A 22 -30.99 -25.03 0.57
N THR A 23 -30.54 -26.20 0.92
CA THR A 23 -30.86 -27.42 0.17
C THR A 23 -32.06 -28.10 0.76
N GLY A 24 -33.15 -27.96 0.17
CA GLY A 24 -34.25 -28.80 -0.26
C GLY A 24 -35.16 -29.46 0.77
N THR A 25 -34.80 -30.04 1.89
CA THR A 25 -35.69 -30.67 2.86
C THR A 25 -35.32 -30.32 4.30
N GLU A 26 -36.31 -30.24 5.20
CA GLU A 26 -36.09 -29.84 6.60
C GLU A 26 -35.06 -30.72 7.35
N ALA A 27 -34.96 -32.00 7.02
CA ALA A 27 -33.94 -32.89 7.58
C ALA A 27 -32.54 -32.60 7.07
N SER A 28 -32.41 -32.06 5.85
CA SER A 28 -31.16 -31.63 5.25
C SER A 28 -30.68 -30.31 5.85
N ARG A 29 -31.60 -29.42 6.24
CA ARG A 29 -31.28 -28.09 6.87
C ARG A 29 -30.61 -28.27 8.22
N THR A 30 -30.98 -29.26 9.02
CA THR A 30 -30.42 -29.47 10.36
C THR A 30 -28.98 -30.00 10.32
N ALA A 31 -28.64 -30.77 9.28
CA ALA A 31 -27.28 -31.30 9.10
C ALA A 31 -26.31 -30.31 8.43
N GLN A 32 -26.83 -29.28 7.73
CA GLN A 32 -26.05 -28.33 6.97
C GLN A 32 -26.06 -26.90 7.56
N ALA A 33 -26.67 -26.72 8.70
CA ALA A 33 -26.86 -25.39 9.34
C ALA A 33 -25.57 -24.57 9.64
N ASN A 34 -24.38 -25.13 9.35
CA ASN A 34 -23.09 -24.50 9.61
C ASN A 34 -22.12 -24.59 8.41
N VAL A 35 -22.62 -24.75 7.20
CA VAL A 35 -21.80 -24.89 6.00
C VAL A 35 -22.03 -23.68 5.09
N TYR A 36 -20.96 -22.98 4.79
CA TYR A 36 -20.98 -21.75 4.01
C TYR A 36 -20.15 -21.93 2.74
N THR A 37 -20.56 -21.27 1.66
CA THR A 37 -19.74 -21.13 0.46
C THR A 37 -19.28 -19.68 0.33
N VAL A 38 -18.05 -19.47 -0.13
CA VAL A 38 -17.47 -18.16 -0.40
C VAL A 38 -17.18 -18.09 -1.89
N ASP A 39 -17.61 -17.02 -2.54
CA ASP A 39 -17.34 -16.78 -3.95
C ASP A 39 -15.81 -16.82 -4.22
N GLY A 40 -15.41 -17.63 -5.20
CA GLY A 40 -14.00 -17.81 -5.57
C GLY A 40 -13.27 -18.93 -4.82
N VAL A 41 -13.86 -19.55 -3.79
CA VAL A 41 -13.29 -20.74 -3.14
C VAL A 41 -13.93 -22.00 -3.73
N THR A 42 -13.21 -22.66 -4.62
CA THR A 42 -13.68 -23.88 -5.31
C THR A 42 -12.83 -25.09 -4.95
N ASP A 43 -13.39 -26.28 -5.14
CA ASP A 43 -12.64 -27.54 -5.09
C ASP A 43 -11.79 -27.74 -6.38
N SER A 44 -11.09 -28.86 -6.49
CA SER A 44 -10.28 -29.22 -7.65
C SER A 44 -11.06 -29.31 -8.96
N ASN A 45 -12.40 -29.39 -8.91
CA ASN A 45 -13.29 -29.50 -10.04
C ASN A 45 -14.00 -28.17 -10.39
N GLY A 46 -13.63 -27.08 -9.70
CA GLY A 46 -14.23 -25.75 -9.90
C GLY A 46 -15.59 -25.58 -9.26
N VAL A 47 -16.04 -26.52 -8.41
CA VAL A 47 -17.31 -26.43 -7.69
C VAL A 47 -17.11 -25.60 -6.41
N PRO A 48 -18.03 -24.68 -6.04
CA PRO A 48 -17.94 -23.94 -4.78
C PRO A 48 -17.74 -24.86 -3.58
N ARG A 49 -16.63 -24.67 -2.87
CA ARG A 49 -16.29 -25.50 -1.71
C ARG A 49 -17.14 -25.10 -0.51
N GLN A 50 -17.76 -26.07 0.12
CA GLN A 50 -18.43 -25.89 1.39
C GLN A 50 -17.38 -25.72 2.51
N LEU A 51 -17.52 -24.67 3.30
CA LEU A 51 -16.61 -24.32 4.39
C LEU A 51 -17.33 -24.44 5.73
N SER A 52 -16.63 -24.93 6.74
CA SER A 52 -17.05 -24.75 8.13
C SER A 52 -16.92 -23.27 8.56
N ILE A 53 -17.59 -22.88 9.63
CA ILE A 53 -17.46 -21.51 10.19
C ILE A 53 -16.01 -21.16 10.46
N ALA A 54 -15.20 -22.08 10.98
CA ALA A 54 -13.80 -21.85 11.27
C ALA A 54 -12.97 -21.63 9.99
N GLU A 55 -13.20 -22.41 8.94
CA GLU A 55 -12.56 -22.21 7.63
C GLU A 55 -12.99 -20.88 6.99
N LEU A 56 -14.28 -20.53 7.09
CA LEU A 56 -14.79 -19.24 6.62
C LEU A 56 -14.09 -18.08 7.32
N VAL A 57 -13.99 -18.11 8.66
CA VAL A 57 -13.30 -17.06 9.41
C VAL A 57 -11.83 -16.99 9.04
N MET A 58 -11.14 -18.14 8.85
CA MET A 58 -9.76 -18.14 8.37
C MET A 58 -9.60 -17.48 7.00
N VAL A 59 -10.47 -17.80 6.04
CA VAL A 59 -10.45 -17.21 4.69
C VAL A 59 -10.63 -15.69 4.78
N VAL A 60 -11.59 -15.23 5.60
CA VAL A 60 -11.83 -13.79 5.81
C VAL A 60 -10.61 -13.12 6.43
N CYS A 61 -10.00 -13.71 7.45
CA CYS A 61 -8.83 -13.14 8.12
C CYS A 61 -7.60 -13.10 7.19
N LEU A 62 -7.39 -14.15 6.37
CA LEU A 62 -6.31 -14.18 5.38
C LEU A 62 -6.50 -13.09 4.32
N ALA A 63 -7.73 -12.91 3.82
CA ALA A 63 -8.04 -11.86 2.87
C ALA A 63 -7.80 -10.47 3.45
N ARG A 64 -8.20 -10.23 4.71
CA ARG A 64 -7.92 -8.97 5.41
C ARG A 64 -6.41 -8.76 5.62
N ALA A 65 -5.67 -9.80 6.00
CA ALA A 65 -4.22 -9.70 6.16
C ALA A 65 -3.55 -9.32 4.82
N ALA A 66 -3.93 -9.96 3.71
CA ALA A 66 -3.41 -9.66 2.38
C ALA A 66 -3.73 -8.23 1.92
N GLU A 67 -4.97 -7.75 2.19
CA GLU A 67 -5.35 -6.35 1.91
C GLU A 67 -4.47 -5.37 2.70
N LYS A 68 -4.25 -5.63 3.99
CA LYS A 68 -3.42 -4.78 4.84
C LYS A 68 -1.94 -4.82 4.45
N GLU A 69 -1.44 -5.97 4.02
CA GLU A 69 -0.10 -6.10 3.48
C GLU A 69 0.09 -5.27 2.20
N ALA A 70 -0.87 -5.32 1.28
CA ALA A 70 -0.85 -4.49 0.09
C ALA A 70 -0.88 -2.98 0.43
N ALA A 71 -1.66 -2.57 1.44
CA ALA A 71 -1.69 -1.19 1.94
C ALA A 71 -0.34 -0.78 2.53
N VAL A 72 0.30 -1.64 3.32
CA VAL A 72 1.65 -1.43 3.89
C VAL A 72 2.68 -1.24 2.78
N ILE A 73 2.71 -2.11 1.77
CA ILE A 73 3.63 -2.01 0.63
C ILE A 73 3.44 -0.68 -0.12
N LYS A 74 2.19 -0.28 -0.36
CA LYS A 74 1.87 0.99 -1.02
C LYS A 74 2.35 2.19 -0.20
N LEU A 75 2.17 2.17 1.12
CA LEU A 75 2.64 3.23 2.02
C LEU A 75 4.16 3.34 2.01
N ILE A 76 4.87 2.21 2.07
CA ILE A 76 6.34 2.17 1.98
C ILE A 76 6.80 2.78 0.65
N GLY A 77 6.18 2.41 -0.48
CA GLY A 77 6.49 2.99 -1.78
C GLY A 77 6.26 4.51 -1.83
N THR A 78 5.18 4.98 -1.23
CA THR A 78 4.88 6.41 -1.13
C THR A 78 5.94 7.15 -0.29
N MET A 79 6.35 6.57 0.84
CA MET A 79 7.39 7.16 1.69
C MET A 79 8.75 7.16 1.00
N SER A 80 9.11 6.09 0.29
CA SER A 80 10.35 6.02 -0.50
C SER A 80 10.39 7.11 -1.57
N ASN A 81 9.30 7.30 -2.30
CA ASN A 81 9.20 8.39 -3.30
C ASN A 81 9.34 9.77 -2.66
N ASN A 82 8.74 9.97 -1.48
CA ASN A 82 8.87 11.23 -0.73
C ASN A 82 10.32 11.47 -0.29
N THR A 83 11.00 10.46 0.22
CA THR A 83 12.42 10.57 0.62
C THR A 83 13.29 10.94 -0.57
N ALA A 84 13.12 10.28 -1.71
CA ALA A 84 13.85 10.61 -2.92
C ALA A 84 13.56 12.05 -3.43
N THR A 85 12.32 12.52 -3.27
CA THR A 85 11.97 13.92 -3.59
C THR A 85 12.68 14.89 -2.64
N LEU A 86 12.72 14.61 -1.33
CA LEU A 86 13.41 15.43 -0.34
C LEU A 86 14.92 15.51 -0.64
N GLU A 87 15.54 14.37 -0.96
CA GLU A 87 16.95 14.32 -1.37
C GLU A 87 17.21 15.19 -2.61
N GLY A 88 16.31 15.10 -3.60
CA GLY A 88 16.39 15.93 -4.81
C GLY A 88 16.25 17.43 -4.52
N LEU A 89 15.31 17.82 -3.66
CA LEU A 89 15.14 19.22 -3.25
C LEU A 89 16.36 19.75 -2.50
N THR A 90 16.92 18.96 -1.58
CA THR A 90 18.13 19.32 -0.83
C THR A 90 19.36 19.45 -1.74
N ASP A 91 19.51 18.58 -2.73
CA ASP A 91 20.61 18.67 -3.71
C ASP A 91 20.51 19.96 -4.54
N VAL A 92 19.30 20.26 -5.05
CA VAL A 92 19.08 21.48 -5.83
C VAL A 92 19.30 22.73 -4.97
N GLU A 93 18.77 22.76 -3.75
CA GLU A 93 18.95 23.85 -2.79
C GLU A 93 20.43 24.10 -2.52
N SER A 94 21.21 23.08 -2.21
CA SER A 94 22.65 23.19 -1.96
C SER A 94 23.39 23.78 -3.15
N LYS A 95 23.10 23.29 -4.35
CA LYS A 95 23.74 23.80 -5.59
C LYS A 95 23.38 25.26 -5.89
N LEU A 96 22.12 25.64 -5.60
CA LEU A 96 21.70 27.05 -5.74
C LEU A 96 22.41 27.95 -4.74
N LEU A 97 22.59 27.51 -3.49
CA LEU A 97 23.34 28.23 -2.45
C LEU A 97 24.83 28.37 -2.79
N GLU A 98 25.40 27.39 -3.50
CA GLU A 98 26.75 27.44 -4.05
C GLU A 98 26.89 28.40 -5.25
N GLY A 99 25.78 29.00 -5.69
CA GLY A 99 25.75 29.92 -6.84
C GLY A 99 25.70 29.22 -8.19
N THR A 100 25.38 27.92 -8.23
CA THR A 100 25.25 27.17 -9.48
C THR A 100 24.02 27.65 -10.24
N ASN A 101 24.15 27.85 -11.55
CA ASN A 101 23.04 28.25 -12.39
C ASN A 101 21.99 27.13 -12.48
N ILE A 102 20.70 27.45 -12.23
CA ILE A 102 19.60 26.51 -12.17
C ILE A 102 19.48 25.67 -13.45
N THR A 103 19.75 26.24 -14.61
CA THR A 103 19.65 25.54 -15.91
C THR A 103 20.77 24.53 -16.15
N THR A 104 21.83 24.60 -15.37
CA THR A 104 22.99 23.70 -15.45
C THR A 104 22.96 22.62 -14.39
N ILE A 105 22.03 22.70 -13.43
CA ILE A 105 21.85 21.68 -12.39
C ILE A 105 21.18 20.46 -13.00
N THR A 106 21.93 19.38 -13.08
CA THR A 106 21.46 18.07 -13.59
C THR A 106 21.57 17.01 -12.52
N GLY A 107 20.71 16.00 -12.60
CA GLY A 107 20.65 14.88 -11.65
C GLY A 107 19.55 13.90 -12.01
N ASN A 108 19.34 12.91 -11.18
CA ASN A 108 18.17 12.01 -11.27
C ASN A 108 17.23 12.35 -10.12
N TYR A 109 16.32 13.27 -10.38
CA TYR A 109 15.37 13.78 -9.39
C TYR A 109 14.04 13.05 -9.52
N LEU A 110 13.56 12.44 -8.44
CA LEU A 110 12.30 11.72 -8.43
C LEU A 110 11.19 12.59 -7.81
N TYR A 111 10.07 12.73 -8.53
CA TYR A 111 8.85 13.34 -8.01
C TYR A 111 7.62 12.60 -8.49
N ASN A 112 6.76 12.16 -7.55
CA ASN A 112 5.55 11.38 -7.84
C ASN A 112 5.79 10.16 -8.74
N GLY A 113 6.94 9.48 -8.60
CA GLY A 113 7.29 8.31 -9.41
C GLY A 113 7.83 8.64 -10.81
N VAL A 114 7.99 9.91 -11.16
CA VAL A 114 8.59 10.37 -12.41
C VAL A 114 9.99 10.88 -12.14
N THR A 115 10.97 10.47 -12.97
CA THR A 115 12.36 10.92 -12.88
C THR A 115 12.61 12.09 -13.83
N TYR A 116 13.19 13.15 -13.29
CA TYR A 116 13.59 14.36 -14.00
C TYR A 116 15.12 14.44 -14.03
N THR A 117 15.68 14.84 -15.17
CA THR A 117 17.13 14.88 -15.38
C THR A 117 17.74 16.25 -15.14
N ASN A 118 16.92 17.28 -14.92
CA ASN A 118 17.35 18.65 -14.64
C ASN A 118 16.50 19.29 -13.53
N ALA A 119 17.06 20.29 -12.86
CA ALA A 119 16.42 20.96 -11.74
C ALA A 119 15.21 21.79 -12.16
N VAL A 120 15.22 22.36 -13.36
CA VAL A 120 14.13 23.24 -13.85
C VAL A 120 12.82 22.45 -13.91
N ASP A 121 12.82 21.33 -14.62
CA ASP A 121 11.63 20.48 -14.77
C ASP A 121 11.21 19.84 -13.45
N PHE A 122 12.19 19.44 -12.62
CA PHE A 122 11.94 18.86 -11.30
C PHE A 122 11.25 19.85 -10.36
N LEU A 123 11.78 21.09 -10.22
CA LEU A 123 11.21 22.10 -9.35
C LEU A 123 9.82 22.55 -9.84
N ALA A 124 9.66 22.72 -11.16
CA ALA A 124 8.35 23.03 -11.75
C ALA A 124 7.31 21.94 -11.46
N ALA A 125 7.70 20.68 -11.62
CA ALA A 125 6.84 19.54 -11.29
C ALA A 125 6.50 19.49 -9.78
N ALA A 126 7.47 19.85 -8.92
CA ALA A 126 7.26 19.94 -7.47
C ALA A 126 6.36 21.12 -7.05
N GLY A 127 5.98 21.98 -7.98
CA GLY A 127 5.12 23.14 -7.74
C GLY A 127 5.83 24.37 -7.20
N ILE A 128 7.14 24.47 -7.44
CA ILE A 128 7.96 25.63 -7.08
C ILE A 128 7.93 26.60 -8.27
N ASN A 129 7.47 27.81 -8.01
CA ASN A 129 7.29 28.84 -9.04
C ASN A 129 8.54 29.71 -9.15
N PHE A 130 9.11 29.78 -10.34
CA PHE A 130 10.24 30.66 -10.65
C PHE A 130 10.25 31.04 -12.13
N THR A 131 11.00 32.05 -12.46
CA THR A 131 11.22 32.48 -13.85
C THR A 131 12.71 32.39 -14.18
N ILE A 132 13.02 32.17 -15.45
CA ILE A 132 14.37 32.15 -15.97
C ILE A 132 14.55 33.43 -16.79
N ALA A 133 15.58 34.24 -16.47
CA ALA A 133 15.79 35.56 -17.06
C ALA A 133 16.27 35.53 -18.52
N SER A 134 16.78 34.39 -19.01
CA SER A 134 17.23 34.25 -20.41
C SER A 134 16.62 33.01 -21.03
N SER A 135 16.00 33.16 -22.19
CA SER A 135 15.52 32.07 -23.06
C SER A 135 16.54 31.70 -24.14
N ASP A 136 17.72 32.34 -24.19
CA ASP A 136 18.76 32.02 -25.19
C ASP A 136 19.44 30.69 -24.83
N PRO A 137 19.35 29.65 -25.67
CA PRO A 137 19.94 28.34 -25.39
C PRO A 137 21.47 28.37 -25.27
N ASN A 138 22.14 29.47 -25.75
CA ASN A 138 23.57 29.64 -25.66
C ASN A 138 24.04 30.42 -24.43
N VAL A 139 23.10 30.99 -23.66
CA VAL A 139 23.38 31.72 -22.41
C VAL A 139 22.70 30.96 -21.27
N PRO A 140 23.47 30.39 -20.32
CA PRO A 140 22.87 29.77 -19.16
C PRO A 140 21.90 30.72 -18.49
N GLY A 141 20.61 30.35 -18.44
CA GLY A 141 19.57 31.19 -17.84
C GLY A 141 19.83 31.39 -16.34
N THR A 142 19.87 32.61 -15.90
CA THR A 142 19.87 32.97 -14.49
C THR A 142 18.43 32.98 -13.97
N LEU A 143 18.26 32.77 -12.65
CA LEU A 143 16.96 32.99 -12.03
C LEU A 143 16.48 34.42 -12.26
N GLY A 144 15.29 34.57 -12.82
CA GLY A 144 14.59 35.87 -12.89
C GLY A 144 13.82 36.17 -11.60
N THR A 145 13.45 35.10 -10.85
CA THR A 145 12.91 35.22 -9.51
C THR A 145 14.05 35.34 -8.50
N PRO A 146 13.93 36.16 -7.44
CA PRO A 146 14.93 36.25 -6.39
C PRO A 146 15.23 34.84 -5.80
N LEU A 147 16.53 34.55 -5.62
CA LEU A 147 17.00 33.27 -5.10
C LEU A 147 16.35 32.94 -3.75
N GLU A 148 16.26 33.92 -2.86
CA GLU A 148 15.65 33.77 -1.54
C GLU A 148 14.19 33.32 -1.61
N GLU A 149 13.41 33.78 -2.58
CA GLU A 149 12.02 33.37 -2.80
C GLU A 149 11.96 31.94 -3.27
N VAL A 150 12.84 31.48 -4.16
CA VAL A 150 12.91 30.10 -4.63
C VAL A 150 13.30 29.16 -3.48
N LEU A 151 14.30 29.54 -2.68
CA LEU A 151 14.75 28.79 -1.52
C LEU A 151 13.62 28.64 -0.48
N THR A 152 12.90 29.71 -0.18
CA THR A 152 11.74 29.68 0.74
C THR A 152 10.65 28.70 0.25
N GLN A 153 10.40 28.67 -1.06
CA GLN A 153 9.44 27.72 -1.62
C GLN A 153 9.94 26.26 -1.53
N ILE A 154 11.25 26.02 -1.74
CA ILE A 154 11.87 24.71 -1.58
C ILE A 154 11.75 24.26 -0.12
N GLU A 155 12.13 25.08 0.85
CA GLU A 155 12.01 24.79 2.28
C GLU A 155 10.56 24.48 2.67
N SER A 156 9.61 25.31 2.25
CA SER A 156 8.17 25.08 2.51
C SER A 156 7.69 23.75 1.92
N LYS A 157 8.18 23.39 0.75
CA LYS A 157 7.87 22.09 0.12
C LYS A 157 8.48 20.93 0.92
N MET A 158 9.71 21.05 1.38
CA MET A 158 10.36 20.03 2.22
C MET A 158 9.62 19.85 3.55
N ASP A 159 9.20 20.93 4.19
CA ASP A 159 8.40 20.86 5.43
C ASP A 159 7.05 20.16 5.21
N SER A 160 6.38 20.44 4.10
CA SER A 160 5.13 19.77 3.71
C SER A 160 5.36 18.28 3.49
N LEU A 161 6.44 17.88 2.81
CA LEU A 161 6.79 16.48 2.55
C LEU A 161 7.19 15.76 3.85
N ASN A 162 7.89 16.42 4.77
CA ASN A 162 8.22 15.89 6.08
C ASN A 162 6.96 15.62 6.92
N SER A 163 6.03 16.59 6.95
CA SER A 163 4.75 16.45 7.65
C SER A 163 3.91 15.31 7.06
N PHE A 164 3.87 15.21 5.73
CA PHE A 164 3.21 14.11 5.04
C PHE A 164 3.85 12.75 5.37
N SER A 165 5.18 12.67 5.41
CA SER A 165 5.89 11.44 5.77
C SER A 165 5.58 11.00 7.20
N GLN A 166 5.48 11.94 8.16
CA GLN A 166 5.07 11.65 9.54
C GLN A 166 3.65 11.08 9.59
N GLN A 167 2.70 11.67 8.86
CA GLN A 167 1.33 11.14 8.77
C GLN A 167 1.31 9.73 8.17
N LYS A 168 2.10 9.50 7.12
CA LYS A 168 2.19 8.17 6.49
C LYS A 168 2.86 7.13 7.40
N MET A 169 3.78 7.53 8.25
CA MET A 169 4.36 6.64 9.27
C MET A 169 3.31 6.19 10.29
N ILE A 170 2.43 7.07 10.75
CA ILE A 170 1.34 6.73 11.66
C ILE A 170 0.35 5.77 10.98
N GLU A 171 0.01 6.05 9.71
CA GLU A 171 -0.85 5.19 8.91
C GLU A 171 -0.22 3.79 8.71
N LEU A 172 1.08 3.74 8.41
CA LEU A 172 1.86 2.51 8.26
C LEU A 172 1.81 1.66 9.55
N GLN A 173 2.03 2.27 10.71
CA GLN A 173 1.93 1.59 11.99
C GLN A 173 0.52 1.03 12.22
N SER A 174 -0.52 1.81 11.91
CA SER A 174 -1.91 1.38 12.02
C SER A 174 -2.22 0.18 11.12
N GLU A 175 -1.83 0.23 9.85
CA GLU A 175 -2.08 -0.87 8.90
C GLU A 175 -1.26 -2.13 9.25
N THR A 176 -0.02 -1.96 9.73
CA THR A 176 0.80 -3.06 10.25
C THR A 176 0.14 -3.74 11.44
N ASN A 177 -0.33 -2.97 12.41
CA ASN A 177 -1.03 -3.53 13.58
C ASN A 177 -2.31 -4.29 13.19
N LYS A 178 -3.09 -3.77 12.25
CA LYS A 178 -4.30 -4.46 11.76
C LYS A 178 -3.96 -5.76 11.03
N ARG A 179 -2.88 -5.78 10.26
CA ARG A 179 -2.37 -6.99 9.61
C ARG A 179 -2.00 -8.04 10.65
N ASP A 180 -1.21 -7.65 11.66
CA ASP A 180 -0.72 -8.54 12.70
C ASP A 180 -1.90 -9.11 13.53
N GLN A 181 -2.90 -8.29 13.87
CA GLN A 181 -4.13 -8.75 14.52
C GLN A 181 -4.87 -9.81 13.68
N SER A 182 -4.86 -9.67 12.34
CA SER A 182 -5.49 -10.67 11.46
C SER A 182 -4.74 -12.00 11.51
N TYR A 183 -3.40 -11.98 11.52
CA TYR A 183 -2.58 -13.20 11.67
C TYR A 183 -2.72 -13.84 13.06
N ASP A 184 -2.78 -13.04 14.11
CA ASP A 184 -3.01 -13.54 15.47
C ASP A 184 -4.35 -14.25 15.58
N LEU A 185 -5.41 -13.70 14.98
CA LEU A 185 -6.72 -14.33 14.96
C LEU A 185 -6.68 -15.68 14.20
N ILE A 186 -6.01 -15.75 13.05
CA ILE A 186 -5.81 -17.00 12.30
C ILE A 186 -5.09 -18.03 13.18
N THR A 187 -4.03 -17.63 13.84
CA THR A 187 -3.23 -18.50 14.71
C THR A 187 -4.07 -19.06 15.87
N ASN A 188 -4.91 -18.22 16.48
CA ASN A 188 -5.80 -18.62 17.57
C ASN A 188 -6.89 -19.60 17.09
N ILE A 189 -7.45 -19.38 15.90
CA ILE A 189 -8.41 -20.29 15.29
C ILE A 189 -7.76 -21.66 15.02
N LEU A 190 -6.57 -21.67 14.43
CA LEU A 190 -5.82 -22.92 14.16
C LEU A 190 -5.52 -23.69 15.45
N LYS A 191 -5.11 -23.01 16.52
CA LYS A 191 -4.91 -23.64 17.84
C LYS A 191 -6.20 -24.23 18.39
N SER A 192 -7.32 -23.51 18.29
CA SER A 192 -8.63 -23.97 18.74
C SER A 192 -9.08 -25.21 17.97
N LEU A 193 -8.95 -25.20 16.63
CA LEU A 193 -9.27 -26.35 15.79
C LEU A 193 -8.43 -27.58 16.14
N ASN A 194 -7.11 -27.39 16.34
CA ASN A 194 -6.23 -28.50 16.73
C ASN A 194 -6.62 -29.08 18.11
N THR A 195 -6.98 -28.23 19.07
CA THR A 195 -7.44 -28.67 20.40
C THR A 195 -8.73 -29.50 20.30
N VAL A 196 -9.70 -29.08 19.48
CA VAL A 196 -10.94 -29.82 19.24
C VAL A 196 -10.64 -31.14 18.56
N GLN A 197 -9.77 -31.18 17.56
CA GLN A 197 -9.41 -32.41 16.84
C GLN A 197 -8.72 -33.42 17.75
N VAL A 198 -7.79 -32.98 18.60
CA VAL A 198 -7.12 -33.83 19.61
C VAL A 198 -8.13 -34.33 20.66
N GLY A 199 -9.05 -33.48 21.10
CA GLY A 199 -10.13 -33.86 22.04
C GLY A 199 -11.06 -34.96 21.49
N ILE A 200 -11.40 -34.89 20.21
CA ILE A 200 -12.21 -35.93 19.53
C ILE A 200 -11.39 -37.21 19.41
N SER A 201 -10.11 -37.13 19.00
CA SER A 201 -9.26 -38.33 18.84
C SER A 201 -8.97 -39.07 20.14
N ASN A 202 -9.00 -38.38 21.29
CA ASN A 202 -8.80 -39.03 22.60
C ASN A 202 -10.07 -39.62 23.20
N ASN A 203 -11.23 -39.38 22.61
CA ASN A 203 -12.53 -39.86 23.07
C ASN A 203 -13.11 -41.00 22.21
N ILE A 204 -12.36 -41.48 21.22
CA ILE A 204 -12.68 -42.64 20.37
C ILE A 204 -11.75 -43.79 20.75
#